data_c09ba10b418347f410e383fc2ec40185
#
_entry.id   c09ba10b418347f410e383fc2ec40185
#
_cell.length_a   1.000
_cell.length_b   1.000
_cell.length_c   1.000
_cell.angle_alpha   90.00
_cell.angle_beta   90.00
_cell.angle_gamma   90.00
#
_symmetry.space_group_name_H-M   'P 1'
#
loop_
_entity.id
_entity.type
_entity.pdbx_description
1 polymer ?
#
loop_
_entity_poly.entity_id
_entity_poly.type
_entity_poly.pdbx_seq_one_letter_code
_entity_poly.pdbx_strand_id
1 'polypeptide(L)'
;MANSTTTAVIAAANGNGTAIEVIASPLTRAEYVRRGRILGENTERLGAEQAGFLVSSQSHFEMAGGEFCGNASRAAAVMFSKLRGADNVEFTVSGFKGLVSATVDRRSDNEYYVRCRFLGMSVGVYPVEGHEQTINIVDLGGIVHVVVESRFPAQAEIYRETHHHLTEELSLRERDAVGVVWIERKDDSVAIHPVVWVRSIDTFFYESSCGSGTIAACAVTGVSDIIQPTGKIIRAEVDGDFVTLESDMEVIHD
;
A
#
# COMPACT_ATOMS: atom_id res chain seq x y z
N MET A 1 6.74 24.18 -25.76
CA MET A 1 6.82 22.71 -25.77
C MET A 1 5.98 22.23 -24.63
N ALA A 2 4.85 21.55 -24.89
CA ALA A 2 4.05 20.95 -23.84
C ALA A 2 4.91 19.90 -23.15
N ASN A 3 5.15 20.04 -21.83
CA ASN A 3 5.74 18.98 -21.03
C ASN A 3 4.79 17.78 -21.14
N SER A 4 5.18 16.76 -21.88
CA SER A 4 4.50 15.47 -21.86
C SER A 4 4.61 14.94 -20.43
N THR A 5 3.53 15.02 -19.69
CA THR A 5 3.47 14.46 -18.34
C THR A 5 3.44 12.94 -18.50
N THR A 6 4.46 12.25 -18.02
CA THR A 6 4.48 10.78 -18.05
C THR A 6 3.54 10.27 -16.97
N THR A 7 2.55 9.50 -17.39
CA THR A 7 1.58 8.84 -16.49
C THR A 7 1.69 7.34 -16.68
N ALA A 8 1.83 6.59 -15.62
CA ALA A 8 1.84 5.13 -15.64
C ALA A 8 0.79 4.56 -14.69
N VAL A 9 0.32 3.34 -14.99
CA VAL A 9 -0.49 2.52 -14.08
C VAL A 9 0.24 1.20 -13.86
N ILE A 10 0.52 0.89 -12.60
CA ILE A 10 1.29 -0.30 -12.21
C ILE A 10 0.51 -1.07 -11.16
N ALA A 11 0.22 -2.33 -11.45
CA ALA A 11 -0.48 -3.24 -10.56
C ALA A 11 0.50 -4.04 -9.69
N ALA A 12 0.13 -4.28 -8.44
CA ALA A 12 0.87 -5.10 -7.49
C ALA A 12 0.16 -6.44 -7.28
N ALA A 13 0.86 -7.56 -7.46
CA ALA A 13 0.34 -8.92 -7.26
C ALA A 13 -1.03 -9.15 -7.96
N ASN A 14 -1.14 -8.73 -9.20
CA ASN A 14 -2.34 -8.78 -10.06
C ASN A 14 -3.56 -8.03 -9.51
N GLY A 15 -3.37 -7.07 -8.65
CA GLY A 15 -4.45 -6.23 -8.09
C GLY A 15 -3.95 -4.85 -7.73
N ASN A 16 -4.83 -4.02 -7.22
CA ASN A 16 -4.58 -2.68 -6.67
C ASN A 16 -3.59 -1.85 -7.50
N GLY A 17 -4.07 -1.37 -8.66
CA GLY A 17 -3.29 -0.54 -9.56
C GLY A 17 -2.99 0.83 -8.96
N THR A 18 -1.75 1.28 -9.08
CA THR A 18 -1.31 2.63 -8.70
C THR A 18 -1.12 3.47 -9.96
N ALA A 19 -1.88 4.55 -10.09
CA ALA A 19 -1.63 5.58 -11.09
C ALA A 19 -0.52 6.52 -10.60
N ILE A 20 0.51 6.69 -11.41
CA ILE A 20 1.68 7.52 -11.08
C ILE A 20 1.84 8.61 -12.11
N GLU A 21 1.86 9.86 -11.68
CA GLU A 21 2.21 11.00 -12.49
C GLU A 21 3.63 11.49 -12.12
N VAL A 22 4.51 11.65 -13.11
CA VAL A 22 5.86 12.20 -12.90
C VAL A 22 5.80 13.71 -12.93
N ILE A 23 6.25 14.35 -11.85
CA ILE A 23 6.31 15.81 -11.71
C ILE A 23 7.72 16.29 -11.39
N ALA A 24 8.05 17.50 -11.82
CA ALA A 24 9.39 18.06 -11.60
C ALA A 24 9.62 18.56 -10.18
N SER A 25 8.58 19.12 -9.54
CA SER A 25 8.66 19.78 -8.24
C SER A 25 7.48 19.38 -7.33
N PRO A 26 7.66 19.39 -6.01
CA PRO A 26 6.59 19.06 -5.08
C PRO A 26 5.41 20.04 -5.21
N LEU A 27 4.23 19.56 -4.87
CA LEU A 27 2.98 20.31 -4.82
C LEU A 27 2.60 20.64 -3.36
N THR A 28 1.62 21.50 -3.18
CA THR A 28 0.97 21.65 -1.88
C THR A 28 0.08 20.43 -1.58
N ARG A 29 -0.23 20.16 -0.31
CA ARG A 29 -1.12 19.05 0.08
C ARG A 29 -2.46 19.10 -0.66
N ALA A 30 -3.07 20.31 -0.75
CA ALA A 30 -4.35 20.49 -1.45
C ALA A 30 -4.25 20.19 -2.95
N GLU A 31 -3.13 20.50 -3.60
CA GLU A 31 -2.90 20.18 -5.01
C GLU A 31 -2.70 18.68 -5.23
N TYR A 32 -1.98 17.99 -4.34
CA TYR A 32 -1.86 16.52 -4.40
C TYR A 32 -3.24 15.86 -4.34
N VAL A 33 -4.08 16.25 -3.39
CA VAL A 33 -5.46 15.73 -3.25
C VAL A 33 -6.28 16.00 -4.52
N ARG A 34 -6.29 17.26 -4.99
CA ARG A 34 -7.08 17.64 -6.17
C ARG A 34 -6.63 16.92 -7.44
N ARG A 35 -5.30 16.92 -7.71
CA ARG A 35 -4.73 16.27 -8.90
C ARG A 35 -4.83 14.76 -8.81
N GLY A 36 -4.64 14.18 -7.63
CA GLY A 36 -4.78 12.74 -7.41
C GLY A 36 -6.18 12.23 -7.71
N ARG A 37 -7.22 13.00 -7.36
CA ARG A 37 -8.60 12.67 -7.73
C ARG A 37 -8.76 12.62 -9.26
N ILE A 38 -8.30 13.66 -9.97
CA ILE A 38 -8.36 13.71 -11.45
C ILE A 38 -7.55 12.57 -12.06
N LEU A 39 -6.36 12.27 -11.53
CA LEU A 39 -5.53 11.17 -12.02
C LEU A 39 -6.22 9.82 -11.82
N GLY A 40 -6.83 9.58 -10.65
CA GLY A 40 -7.60 8.37 -10.37
C GLY A 40 -8.79 8.23 -11.32
N GLU A 41 -9.61 9.27 -11.48
CA GLU A 41 -10.76 9.25 -12.42
C GLU A 41 -10.34 8.95 -13.85
N ASN A 42 -9.21 9.51 -14.32
CA ASN A 42 -8.71 9.29 -15.69
C ASN A 42 -8.14 7.88 -15.90
N THR A 43 -7.70 7.20 -14.84
CA THR A 43 -7.03 5.90 -14.90
C THR A 43 -7.84 4.74 -14.31
N GLU A 44 -9.04 5.01 -13.81
CA GLU A 44 -9.95 4.00 -13.24
C GLU A 44 -10.17 2.82 -14.20
N ARG A 45 -10.40 3.10 -15.49
CA ARG A 45 -10.58 2.08 -16.53
C ARG A 45 -9.36 1.20 -16.78
N LEU A 46 -8.20 1.64 -16.31
CA LEU A 46 -6.93 0.89 -16.35
C LEU A 46 -6.69 0.10 -15.06
N GLY A 47 -7.67 0.06 -14.16
CA GLY A 47 -7.60 -0.65 -12.89
C GLY A 47 -6.82 0.10 -11.80
N ALA A 48 -6.65 1.43 -11.92
CA ALA A 48 -6.07 2.23 -10.86
C ALA A 48 -7.08 2.41 -9.72
N GLU A 49 -6.70 2.00 -8.51
CA GLU A 49 -7.48 2.18 -7.27
C GLU A 49 -6.91 3.32 -6.42
N GLN A 50 -5.68 3.73 -6.69
CA GLN A 50 -4.97 4.77 -5.96
C GLN A 50 -4.09 5.61 -6.89
N ALA A 51 -3.75 6.82 -6.45
CA ALA A 51 -2.96 7.77 -7.23
C ALA A 51 -1.82 8.37 -6.41
N GLY A 52 -0.69 8.61 -7.06
CA GLY A 52 0.47 9.26 -6.46
C GLY A 52 1.35 9.98 -7.48
N PHE A 53 2.34 10.66 -6.96
CA PHE A 53 3.20 11.57 -7.73
C PHE A 53 4.68 11.25 -7.47
N LEU A 54 5.41 10.99 -8.54
CA LEU A 54 6.85 10.85 -8.49
C LEU A 54 7.49 12.21 -8.68
N VAL A 55 8.07 12.76 -7.61
CA VAL A 55 8.76 14.07 -7.60
C VAL A 55 10.22 13.84 -7.98
N SER A 56 10.53 14.03 -9.27
CA SER A 56 11.84 13.67 -9.83
C SER A 56 13.00 14.45 -9.23
N SER A 57 12.81 15.73 -8.87
CA SER A 57 13.85 16.57 -8.27
C SER A 57 14.26 16.15 -6.85
N GLN A 58 13.42 15.38 -6.15
CA GLN A 58 13.65 15.02 -4.74
C GLN A 58 13.85 13.52 -4.53
N SER A 59 13.77 12.70 -5.57
CA SER A 59 13.71 11.24 -5.42
C SER A 59 12.65 10.82 -4.41
N HIS A 60 11.46 11.40 -4.53
CA HIS A 60 10.37 11.22 -3.59
C HIS A 60 9.10 10.76 -4.31
N PHE A 61 8.34 9.88 -3.68
CA PHE A 61 7.01 9.48 -4.12
C PHE A 61 5.97 9.89 -3.09
N GLU A 62 4.97 10.62 -3.53
CA GLU A 62 3.91 11.18 -2.69
C GLU A 62 2.55 10.60 -3.07
N MET A 63 1.88 9.93 -2.14
CA MET A 63 0.48 9.53 -2.31
C MET A 63 -0.44 10.75 -2.32
N ALA A 64 -1.52 10.69 -3.09
CA ALA A 64 -2.51 11.76 -3.14
C ALA A 64 -3.06 12.12 -1.75
N GLY A 65 -3.26 11.16 -0.88
CA GLY A 65 -3.70 11.35 0.50
C GLY A 65 -2.58 11.64 1.50
N GLY A 66 -1.32 11.36 1.16
CA GLY A 66 -0.16 11.52 2.05
C GLY A 66 0.12 10.32 2.95
N GLU A 67 -0.69 9.28 2.85
CA GLU A 67 -0.55 8.03 3.61
C GLU A 67 0.66 7.19 3.15
N PHE A 68 1.03 6.20 3.95
CA PHE A 68 1.95 5.16 3.55
C PHE A 68 1.21 4.08 2.73
N CYS A 69 1.75 3.74 1.57
CA CYS A 69 1.25 2.66 0.74
C CYS A 69 2.39 1.75 0.24
N GLY A 70 2.38 0.48 0.68
CA GLY A 70 3.39 -0.49 0.30
C GLY A 70 3.34 -0.89 -1.18
N ASN A 71 2.14 -0.96 -1.79
CA ASN A 71 1.98 -1.23 -3.22
C ASN A 71 2.53 -0.09 -4.06
N ALA A 72 2.13 1.14 -3.75
CA ALA A 72 2.57 2.33 -4.44
C ALA A 72 4.09 2.56 -4.30
N SER A 73 4.70 2.20 -3.16
CA SER A 73 6.16 2.24 -2.98
C SER A 73 6.87 1.32 -3.96
N ARG A 74 6.36 0.08 -4.19
CA ARG A 74 6.93 -0.84 -5.17
C ARG A 74 6.68 -0.37 -6.61
N ALA A 75 5.51 0.19 -6.89
CA ALA A 75 5.21 0.80 -8.19
C ALA A 75 6.14 1.99 -8.48
N ALA A 76 6.40 2.85 -7.49
CA ALA A 76 7.37 3.94 -7.59
C ALA A 76 8.80 3.42 -7.85
N ALA A 77 9.20 2.30 -7.23
CA ALA A 77 10.50 1.68 -7.50
C ALA A 77 10.67 1.29 -8.97
N VAL A 78 9.64 0.70 -9.61
CA VAL A 78 9.63 0.41 -11.06
C VAL A 78 9.84 1.69 -11.86
N MET A 79 9.10 2.76 -11.54
CA MET A 79 9.22 4.04 -12.25
C MET A 79 10.60 4.68 -12.06
N PHE A 80 11.15 4.69 -10.84
CA PHE A 80 12.52 5.20 -10.61
C PHE A 80 13.56 4.36 -11.34
N SER A 81 13.42 3.04 -11.37
CA SER A 81 14.28 2.13 -12.12
C SER A 81 14.26 2.46 -13.62
N LYS A 82 13.08 2.61 -14.22
CA LYS A 82 12.92 2.99 -15.63
C LYS A 82 13.54 4.36 -15.93
N LEU A 83 13.27 5.37 -15.11
CA LEU A 83 13.76 6.74 -15.32
C LEU A 83 15.28 6.86 -15.19
N ARG A 84 15.90 6.03 -14.34
CA ARG A 84 17.35 6.07 -14.06
C ARG A 84 18.16 5.05 -14.84
N GLY A 85 17.49 4.04 -15.44
CA GLY A 85 18.16 2.90 -16.07
C GLY A 85 18.96 2.07 -15.06
N ALA A 86 18.44 1.88 -13.84
CA ALA A 86 19.14 1.22 -12.75
C ALA A 86 18.21 0.24 -12.01
N ASP A 87 18.70 -0.96 -11.72
CA ASP A 87 17.94 -2.01 -11.02
C ASP A 87 17.86 -1.77 -9.50
N ASN A 88 18.77 -0.97 -8.95
CA ASN A 88 18.77 -0.58 -7.55
C ASN A 88 18.49 0.92 -7.43
N VAL A 89 17.46 1.28 -6.68
CA VAL A 89 17.04 2.66 -6.51
C VAL A 89 16.76 2.97 -5.04
N GLU A 90 17.06 4.21 -4.66
CA GLU A 90 16.76 4.74 -3.34
C GLU A 90 15.89 5.98 -3.48
N PHE A 91 14.87 6.08 -2.62
CA PHE A 91 13.91 7.17 -2.62
C PHE A 91 13.17 7.25 -1.27
N THR A 92 12.42 8.32 -1.08
CA THR A 92 11.53 8.49 0.06
C THR A 92 10.07 8.41 -0.38
N VAL A 93 9.17 8.07 0.55
CA VAL A 93 7.73 7.97 0.28
C VAL A 93 6.92 8.71 1.34
N SER A 94 5.72 9.17 0.98
CA SER A 94 4.76 9.72 1.95
C SER A 94 4.40 8.71 3.04
N GLY A 95 4.02 9.20 4.22
CA GLY A 95 3.63 8.36 5.36
C GLY A 95 4.77 7.56 6.00
N PHE A 96 6.00 7.66 5.49
CA PHE A 96 7.18 7.02 6.06
C PHE A 96 8.39 7.97 6.04
N LYS A 97 9.04 8.14 7.19
CA LYS A 97 10.14 9.12 7.36
C LYS A 97 11.53 8.58 7.00
N GLY A 98 11.63 7.28 6.72
CA GLY A 98 12.91 6.63 6.40
C GLY A 98 13.19 6.58 4.90
N LEU A 99 14.28 5.91 4.56
CA LEU A 99 14.69 5.65 3.19
C LEU A 99 14.13 4.31 2.71
N VAL A 100 13.63 4.27 1.49
CA VAL A 100 13.30 3.04 0.77
C VAL A 100 14.47 2.70 -0.13
N SER A 101 15.06 1.51 0.08
CA SER A 101 16.03 0.91 -0.82
C SER A 101 15.33 -0.20 -1.58
N ALA A 102 15.30 -0.13 -2.91
CA ALA A 102 14.58 -1.10 -3.73
C ALA A 102 15.47 -1.77 -4.76
N THR A 103 15.24 -3.08 -4.96
CA THR A 103 15.78 -3.86 -6.08
C THR A 103 14.63 -4.19 -7.01
N VAL A 104 14.80 -3.91 -8.30
CA VAL A 104 13.81 -4.10 -9.36
C VAL A 104 14.37 -5.10 -10.36
N ASP A 105 13.82 -6.29 -10.39
CA ASP A 105 14.18 -7.34 -11.34
C ASP A 105 13.19 -7.33 -12.50
N ARG A 106 13.64 -6.93 -13.69
CA ARG A 106 12.81 -6.88 -14.89
C ARG A 106 12.73 -8.29 -15.50
N ARG A 107 11.53 -8.84 -15.55
CA ARG A 107 11.25 -10.17 -16.12
C ARG A 107 10.82 -10.12 -17.58
N SER A 108 10.10 -9.09 -17.97
CA SER A 108 9.68 -8.81 -19.35
C SER A 108 9.54 -7.31 -19.57
N ASP A 109 8.95 -6.88 -20.68
CA ASP A 109 8.72 -5.46 -20.95
C ASP A 109 7.81 -4.80 -19.94
N ASN A 110 6.82 -5.54 -19.42
CA ASN A 110 5.82 -5.03 -18.51
C ASN A 110 5.83 -5.71 -17.12
N GLU A 111 6.62 -6.78 -16.93
CA GLU A 111 6.63 -7.56 -15.70
C GLU A 111 7.94 -7.38 -14.94
N TYR A 112 7.81 -7.14 -13.65
CA TYR A 112 8.91 -6.91 -12.72
C TYR A 112 8.69 -7.71 -11.44
N TYR A 113 9.76 -8.09 -10.78
CA TYR A 113 9.73 -8.49 -9.39
C TYR A 113 10.43 -7.42 -8.57
N VAL A 114 9.75 -6.90 -7.57
CA VAL A 114 10.23 -5.74 -6.80
C VAL A 114 10.34 -6.08 -5.34
N ARG A 115 11.51 -5.83 -4.77
CA ARG A 115 11.78 -5.86 -3.33
C ARG A 115 12.05 -4.45 -2.85
N CYS A 116 11.23 -3.95 -1.93
CA CYS A 116 11.46 -2.69 -1.21
C CYS A 116 11.83 -2.99 0.23
N ARG A 117 12.91 -2.37 0.71
CA ARG A 117 13.33 -2.38 2.11
C ARG A 117 13.13 -0.98 2.70
N PHE A 118 12.31 -0.90 3.73
CA PHE A 118 11.95 0.33 4.44
C PHE A 118 12.85 0.45 5.67
N LEU A 119 13.93 1.23 5.58
CA LEU A 119 14.96 1.37 6.60
C LEU A 119 14.48 2.25 7.75
N GLY A 120 14.46 1.70 8.97
CA GLY A 120 13.98 2.40 10.17
C GLY A 120 12.45 2.40 10.32
N MET A 121 11.73 1.53 9.58
CA MET A 121 10.29 1.37 9.79
C MET A 121 10.03 0.63 11.09
N SER A 122 9.33 1.29 12.00
CA SER A 122 8.84 0.68 13.23
C SER A 122 7.45 0.09 13.00
N VAL A 123 7.24 -1.14 13.47
CA VAL A 123 5.95 -1.83 13.45
C VAL A 123 5.49 -2.04 14.88
N GLY A 124 4.54 -1.23 15.33
CA GLY A 124 3.92 -1.39 16.65
C GLY A 124 2.77 -2.39 16.58
N VAL A 125 2.79 -3.43 17.41
CA VAL A 125 1.69 -4.41 17.51
C VAL A 125 1.09 -4.33 18.91
N TYR A 126 -0.22 -4.06 18.98
CA TYR A 126 -0.94 -3.86 20.23
C TYR A 126 -2.17 -4.77 20.25
N PRO A 127 -2.21 -5.84 21.10
CA PRO A 127 -3.38 -6.69 21.25
C PRO A 127 -4.54 -5.90 21.87
N VAL A 128 -5.76 -6.18 21.39
CA VAL A 128 -7.00 -5.58 21.90
C VAL A 128 -7.74 -6.65 22.72
N GLU A 129 -8.00 -6.34 23.98
CA GLU A 129 -8.73 -7.24 24.89
C GLU A 129 -10.25 -6.98 24.84
N GLY A 130 -11.03 -7.95 25.29
CA GLY A 130 -12.49 -7.81 25.47
C GLY A 130 -13.34 -8.17 24.24
N HIS A 131 -12.74 -8.66 23.17
CA HIS A 131 -13.44 -9.16 21.98
C HIS A 131 -13.46 -10.69 21.95
N GLU A 132 -14.52 -11.26 21.33
CA GLU A 132 -14.58 -12.72 21.09
C GLU A 132 -13.52 -13.18 20.08
N GLN A 133 -13.11 -12.28 19.18
CA GLN A 133 -12.12 -12.52 18.15
C GLN A 133 -10.75 -11.98 18.59
N THR A 134 -9.69 -12.58 18.09
CA THR A 134 -8.35 -12.01 18.27
C THR A 134 -8.20 -10.78 17.40
N ILE A 135 -8.01 -9.63 18.04
CA ILE A 135 -7.82 -8.33 17.38
C ILE A 135 -6.47 -7.75 17.79
N ASN A 136 -5.73 -7.24 16.81
CA ASN A 136 -4.49 -6.50 17.04
C ASN A 136 -4.52 -5.19 16.29
N ILE A 137 -4.08 -4.10 16.90
CA ILE A 137 -3.76 -2.85 16.22
C ILE A 137 -2.31 -2.94 15.77
N VAL A 138 -2.04 -2.71 14.49
CA VAL A 138 -0.70 -2.64 13.93
C VAL A 138 -0.46 -1.24 13.38
N ASP A 139 0.45 -0.50 14.02
CA ASP A 139 0.80 0.87 13.65
C ASP A 139 2.09 0.90 12.82
N LEU A 140 1.98 1.38 11.57
CA LEU A 140 3.10 1.57 10.64
C LEU A 140 3.50 3.05 10.50
N GLY A 141 2.96 3.92 11.37
CA GLY A 141 3.15 5.37 11.31
C GLY A 141 2.19 6.06 10.35
N GLY A 142 2.36 5.90 9.05
CA GLY A 142 1.51 6.54 8.01
C GLY A 142 0.19 5.85 7.73
N ILE A 143 -0.03 4.65 8.27
CA ILE A 143 -1.29 3.90 8.24
C ILE A 143 -1.36 2.99 9.48
N VAL A 144 -2.56 2.79 9.98
CA VAL A 144 -2.82 1.82 11.06
C VAL A 144 -3.74 0.73 10.54
N HIS A 145 -3.45 -0.51 10.89
CA HIS A 145 -4.32 -1.65 10.57
C HIS A 145 -4.89 -2.27 11.85
N VAL A 146 -6.19 -2.55 11.84
CA VAL A 146 -6.86 -3.44 12.78
C VAL A 146 -6.87 -4.82 12.15
N VAL A 147 -6.05 -5.74 12.67
CA VAL A 147 -5.96 -7.12 12.18
C VAL A 147 -6.95 -7.97 12.98
N VAL A 148 -7.90 -8.59 12.28
CA VAL A 148 -8.97 -9.39 12.85
C VAL A 148 -8.82 -10.84 12.40
N GLU A 149 -8.57 -11.76 13.33
CA GLU A 149 -8.50 -13.18 13.01
C GLU A 149 -9.89 -13.80 13.02
N SER A 150 -10.54 -13.77 11.87
CA SER A 150 -11.87 -14.36 11.65
C SER A 150 -12.16 -14.48 10.16
N ARG A 151 -13.25 -15.20 9.84
CA ARG A 151 -13.76 -15.27 8.47
C ARG A 151 -14.16 -13.89 7.96
N PHE A 152 -13.76 -13.55 6.74
CA PHE A 152 -14.13 -12.30 6.10
C PHE A 152 -15.63 -12.22 5.79
N PRO A 153 -16.34 -11.17 6.21
CA PRO A 153 -17.72 -10.93 5.81
C PRO A 153 -17.78 -10.36 4.40
N ALA A 154 -17.97 -11.21 3.40
CA ALA A 154 -17.87 -10.82 1.98
C ALA A 154 -18.92 -9.79 1.52
N GLN A 155 -19.95 -9.51 2.30
CA GLN A 155 -20.99 -8.53 1.99
C GLN A 155 -20.49 -7.11 2.27
N ALA A 156 -20.59 -6.22 1.27
CA ALA A 156 -20.00 -4.87 1.33
C ALA A 156 -20.56 -4.04 2.50
N GLU A 157 -21.84 -4.14 2.77
CA GLU A 157 -22.49 -3.44 3.88
C GLU A 157 -21.89 -3.87 5.21
N ILE A 158 -21.66 -5.17 5.41
CA ILE A 158 -21.18 -5.73 6.68
C ILE A 158 -19.72 -5.32 6.93
N TYR A 159 -18.81 -5.49 5.96
CA TYR A 159 -17.42 -5.12 6.21
C TYR A 159 -17.23 -3.60 6.33
N ARG A 160 -18.09 -2.78 5.69
CA ARG A 160 -18.10 -1.31 5.85
C ARG A 160 -18.54 -0.92 7.25
N GLU A 161 -19.64 -1.50 7.73
CA GLU A 161 -20.16 -1.27 9.08
C GLU A 161 -19.15 -1.73 10.14
N THR A 162 -18.57 -2.92 9.97
CA THR A 162 -17.54 -3.46 10.87
C THR A 162 -16.31 -2.55 10.91
N HIS A 163 -15.81 -2.10 9.74
CA HIS A 163 -14.69 -1.15 9.67
C HIS A 163 -15.02 0.14 10.44
N HIS A 164 -16.19 0.73 10.19
CA HIS A 164 -16.62 1.95 10.86
C HIS A 164 -16.69 1.76 12.38
N HIS A 165 -17.34 0.70 12.83
CA HIS A 165 -17.49 0.38 14.25
C HIS A 165 -16.14 0.18 14.94
N LEU A 166 -15.27 -0.67 14.42
CA LEU A 166 -13.94 -0.92 14.99
C LEU A 166 -13.08 0.35 15.03
N THR A 167 -13.11 1.16 13.97
CA THR A 167 -12.31 2.39 13.93
C THR A 167 -12.80 3.47 14.88
N GLU A 168 -14.10 3.53 15.18
CA GLU A 168 -14.66 4.40 16.22
C GLU A 168 -14.34 3.88 17.61
N GLU A 169 -14.64 2.61 17.90
CA GLU A 169 -14.41 1.96 19.19
C GLU A 169 -12.95 2.09 19.62
N LEU A 170 -12.02 1.86 18.69
CA LEU A 170 -10.57 1.92 18.94
C LEU A 170 -9.99 3.35 18.81
N SER A 171 -10.85 4.37 18.63
CA SER A 171 -10.45 5.78 18.52
C SER A 171 -9.43 6.05 17.40
N LEU A 172 -9.56 5.37 16.26
CA LEU A 172 -8.62 5.46 15.13
C LEU A 172 -9.06 6.44 14.03
N ARG A 173 -10.26 7.04 14.12
CA ARG A 173 -10.84 7.94 13.10
C ARG A 173 -10.00 9.19 12.82
N GLU A 174 -9.15 9.60 13.75
CA GLU A 174 -8.26 10.76 13.57
C GLU A 174 -6.95 10.42 12.84
N ARG A 175 -6.69 9.15 12.56
CA ARG A 175 -5.52 8.72 11.79
C ARG A 175 -5.69 9.08 10.30
N ASP A 176 -4.60 9.31 9.59
CA ASP A 176 -4.62 9.68 8.17
C ASP A 176 -5.14 8.55 7.27
N ALA A 177 -4.82 7.31 7.62
CA ALA A 177 -5.36 6.11 6.98
C ALA A 177 -5.54 4.98 8.00
N VAL A 178 -6.66 4.24 7.86
CA VAL A 178 -6.97 3.08 8.70
C VAL A 178 -7.46 1.93 7.83
N GLY A 179 -6.82 0.77 7.98
CA GLY A 179 -7.29 -0.48 7.41
C GLY A 179 -7.87 -1.42 8.46
N VAL A 180 -8.86 -2.22 8.07
CA VAL A 180 -9.24 -3.43 8.78
C VAL A 180 -8.84 -4.60 7.89
N VAL A 181 -8.02 -5.50 8.43
CA VAL A 181 -7.47 -6.65 7.71
C VAL A 181 -7.98 -7.92 8.38
N TRP A 182 -8.93 -8.59 7.73
CA TRP A 182 -9.30 -9.93 8.16
C TRP A 182 -8.22 -10.90 7.72
N ILE A 183 -7.79 -11.75 8.63
CA ILE A 183 -6.85 -12.83 8.33
C ILE A 183 -7.54 -14.18 8.50
N GLU A 184 -7.34 -15.04 7.52
CA GLU A 184 -7.79 -16.43 7.53
C GLU A 184 -6.58 -17.35 7.49
N ARG A 185 -6.38 -18.14 8.56
CA ARG A 185 -5.33 -19.18 8.58
C ARG A 185 -5.86 -20.45 7.93
N LYS A 186 -5.06 -21.01 7.05
CA LYS A 186 -5.34 -22.29 6.42
C LYS A 186 -4.02 -23.09 6.35
N ASP A 187 -3.91 -24.10 7.18
CA ASP A 187 -2.69 -24.86 7.36
C ASP A 187 -1.49 -23.92 7.68
N ASP A 188 -0.43 -23.96 6.88
CA ASP A 188 0.75 -23.12 7.04
C ASP A 188 0.66 -21.77 6.28
N SER A 189 -0.50 -21.42 5.73
CA SER A 189 -0.71 -20.21 4.96
C SER A 189 -1.65 -19.22 5.64
N VAL A 190 -1.48 -17.94 5.33
CA VAL A 190 -2.33 -16.84 5.78
C VAL A 190 -2.86 -16.10 4.56
N ALA A 191 -4.19 -16.00 4.46
CA ALA A 191 -4.85 -15.16 3.49
C ALA A 191 -5.40 -13.90 4.17
N ILE A 192 -5.40 -12.77 3.44
CA ILE A 192 -5.93 -11.50 3.94
C ILE A 192 -7.07 -10.98 3.09
N HIS A 193 -7.95 -10.22 3.75
CA HIS A 193 -9.00 -9.43 3.13
C HIS A 193 -8.94 -8.00 3.70
N PRO A 194 -8.18 -7.10 3.05
CA PRO A 194 -7.95 -5.75 3.55
C PRO A 194 -9.03 -4.79 3.06
N VAL A 195 -9.52 -3.96 3.96
CA VAL A 195 -10.43 -2.84 3.67
C VAL A 195 -9.78 -1.58 4.23
N VAL A 196 -9.53 -0.59 3.40
CA VAL A 196 -8.76 0.61 3.74
C VAL A 196 -9.58 1.86 3.52
N TRP A 197 -9.55 2.77 4.50
CA TRP A 197 -10.08 4.12 4.43
C TRP A 197 -8.95 5.13 4.56
N VAL A 198 -8.92 6.13 3.67
CA VAL A 198 -7.97 7.25 3.69
C VAL A 198 -8.73 8.55 3.93
N ARG A 199 -8.51 9.18 5.09
CA ARG A 199 -9.27 10.31 5.58
C ARG A 199 -9.23 11.54 4.68
N SER A 200 -8.04 11.94 4.21
CA SER A 200 -7.83 13.21 3.49
C SER A 200 -8.52 13.26 2.12
N ILE A 201 -8.73 12.12 1.50
CA ILE A 201 -9.38 11.97 0.18
C ILE A 201 -10.73 11.25 0.27
N ASP A 202 -11.11 10.81 1.48
CA ASP A 202 -12.34 10.09 1.82
C ASP A 202 -12.62 8.89 0.89
N THR A 203 -11.57 8.09 0.63
CA THR A 203 -11.68 6.86 -0.15
C THR A 203 -11.83 5.65 0.76
N PHE A 204 -12.64 4.70 0.33
CA PHE A 204 -12.89 3.45 1.05
C PHE A 204 -12.90 2.29 0.07
N PHE A 205 -11.89 1.41 0.15
CA PHE A 205 -11.72 0.30 -0.77
C PHE A 205 -11.55 -1.04 -0.05
N TYR A 206 -12.19 -2.08 -0.57
CA TYR A 206 -11.73 -3.45 -0.40
C TYR A 206 -10.60 -3.67 -1.40
N GLU A 207 -9.38 -3.82 -0.90
CA GLU A 207 -8.19 -3.93 -1.75
C GLU A 207 -7.97 -5.35 -2.25
N SER A 208 -7.82 -5.50 -3.55
CA SER A 208 -7.52 -6.79 -4.20
C SER A 208 -6.10 -7.28 -3.94
N SER A 209 -5.18 -6.37 -3.57
CA SER A 209 -3.87 -6.63 -2.98
C SER A 209 -3.47 -5.49 -2.05
N CYS A 210 -2.76 -5.76 -0.95
CA CYS A 210 -2.42 -4.74 0.04
C CYS A 210 -1.05 -4.98 0.67
N GLY A 211 -0.09 -4.11 0.36
CA GLY A 211 1.26 -4.21 0.92
C GLY A 211 1.33 -3.89 2.41
N SER A 212 0.66 -2.82 2.87
CA SER A 212 0.64 -2.47 4.30
C SER A 212 -0.15 -3.48 5.13
N GLY A 213 -1.26 -4.00 4.60
CA GLY A 213 -2.00 -5.11 5.21
C GLY A 213 -1.17 -6.40 5.29
N THR A 214 -0.31 -6.65 4.30
CA THR A 214 0.64 -7.76 4.33
C THR A 214 1.66 -7.62 5.46
N ILE A 215 2.23 -6.41 5.65
CA ILE A 215 3.13 -6.13 6.79
C ILE A 215 2.41 -6.39 8.11
N ALA A 216 1.18 -5.90 8.24
CA ALA A 216 0.38 -6.06 9.45
C ALA A 216 0.07 -7.53 9.75
N ALA A 217 -0.34 -8.30 8.74
CA ALA A 217 -0.57 -9.74 8.87
C ALA A 217 0.72 -10.50 9.24
N CYS A 218 1.84 -10.19 8.58
CA CYS A 218 3.15 -10.77 8.90
C CYS A 218 3.56 -10.49 10.35
N ALA A 219 3.42 -9.25 10.82
CA ALA A 219 3.77 -8.85 12.19
C ALA A 219 2.96 -9.58 13.26
N VAL A 220 1.67 -9.86 12.99
CA VAL A 220 0.78 -10.57 13.93
C VAL A 220 0.98 -12.08 13.86
N THR A 221 1.20 -12.63 12.68
CA THR A 221 1.19 -14.10 12.47
C THR A 221 2.56 -14.74 12.45
N GLY A 222 3.62 -13.96 12.16
CA GLY A 222 4.97 -14.47 11.90
C GLY A 222 5.12 -15.14 10.52
N VAL A 223 4.06 -15.17 9.69
CA VAL A 223 4.09 -15.76 8.34
C VAL A 223 4.53 -14.69 7.34
N SER A 224 5.53 -15.00 6.53
CA SER A 224 6.06 -14.04 5.54
C SER A 224 5.26 -14.01 4.23
N ASP A 225 4.80 -15.17 3.75
CA ASP A 225 4.09 -15.29 2.48
C ASP A 225 2.58 -15.13 2.70
N ILE A 226 2.05 -13.97 2.35
CA ILE A 226 0.64 -13.61 2.60
C ILE A 226 -0.15 -13.65 1.30
N ILE A 227 -1.19 -14.49 1.27
CA ILE A 227 -2.08 -14.66 0.12
C ILE A 227 -3.03 -13.46 0.05
N GLN A 228 -3.06 -12.80 -1.09
CA GLN A 228 -3.91 -11.66 -1.38
C GLN A 228 -5.29 -12.13 -1.90
N PRO A 229 -6.33 -11.28 -1.92
CA PRO A 229 -7.61 -11.61 -2.53
C PRO A 229 -7.51 -12.05 -4.01
N THR A 230 -6.50 -11.59 -4.74
CA THR A 230 -6.18 -12.05 -6.11
C THR A 230 -5.68 -13.51 -6.18
N GLY A 231 -5.39 -14.14 -5.05
CA GLY A 231 -4.71 -15.44 -4.95
C GLY A 231 -3.19 -15.37 -5.14
N LYS A 232 -2.62 -14.20 -5.41
CA LYS A 232 -1.17 -13.99 -5.50
C LYS A 232 -0.58 -13.75 -4.11
N ILE A 233 0.74 -13.90 -4.01
CA ILE A 233 1.48 -13.69 -2.77
C ILE A 233 2.16 -12.32 -2.79
N ILE A 234 2.05 -11.61 -1.68
CA ILE A 234 2.98 -10.56 -1.30
C ILE A 234 3.76 -11.08 -0.11
N ARG A 235 5.09 -11.02 -0.18
CA ARG A 235 5.97 -11.42 0.91
C ARG A 235 6.35 -10.20 1.75
N ALA A 236 6.28 -10.34 3.08
CA ALA A 236 6.78 -9.37 4.02
C ALA A 236 7.75 -10.02 5.02
N GLU A 237 8.75 -9.26 5.42
CA GLU A 237 9.62 -9.59 6.55
C GLU A 237 9.68 -8.37 7.47
N VAL A 238 9.44 -8.58 8.76
CA VAL A 238 9.53 -7.54 9.80
C VAL A 238 10.71 -7.90 10.69
N ASP A 239 11.77 -7.12 10.59
CA ASP A 239 12.98 -7.25 11.41
C ASP A 239 13.22 -5.91 12.09
N GLY A 240 13.45 -5.86 13.40
CA GLY A 240 13.41 -4.68 14.26
C GLY A 240 13.89 -3.34 13.66
N ASP A 241 14.86 -3.40 12.74
CA ASP A 241 15.44 -2.22 12.09
C ASP A 241 14.89 -1.93 10.69
N PHE A 242 14.11 -2.83 10.09
CA PHE A 242 13.55 -2.64 8.76
C PHE A 242 12.35 -3.55 8.48
N VAL A 243 11.58 -3.16 7.48
CA VAL A 243 10.54 -3.99 6.88
C VAL A 243 10.89 -4.21 5.41
N THR A 244 10.73 -5.44 4.93
CA THR A 244 10.84 -5.77 3.50
C THR A 244 9.47 -6.13 2.95
N LEU A 245 9.16 -5.63 1.76
CA LEU A 245 8.01 -6.04 0.95
C LEU A 245 8.46 -6.44 -0.43
N GLU A 246 7.99 -7.59 -0.92
CA GLU A 246 8.30 -8.03 -2.26
C GLU A 246 7.13 -8.73 -2.94
N SER A 247 6.97 -8.50 -4.23
CA SER A 247 5.99 -9.16 -5.10
C SER A 247 6.25 -8.93 -6.57
N ASP A 248 5.48 -9.63 -7.40
CA ASP A 248 5.31 -9.29 -8.80
C ASP A 248 4.63 -7.93 -8.94
N MET A 249 5.08 -7.16 -9.95
CA MET A 249 4.53 -5.87 -10.36
C MET A 249 4.34 -5.90 -11.87
N GLU A 250 3.24 -5.32 -12.36
CA GLU A 250 2.92 -5.29 -13.80
C GLU A 250 2.61 -3.85 -14.24
N VAL A 251 3.26 -3.39 -15.30
CA VAL A 251 2.96 -2.10 -15.95
C VAL A 251 1.78 -2.31 -16.87
N ILE A 252 0.63 -1.78 -16.50
CA ILE A 252 -0.62 -1.87 -17.28
C ILE A 252 -0.65 -0.78 -18.36
N HIS A 253 -0.10 0.40 -18.02
CA HIS A 253 -0.02 1.56 -18.91
C HIS A 253 1.22 2.39 -18.58
N ASP A 254 1.83 2.98 -19.63
CA ASP A 254 3.08 3.78 -19.52
C ASP A 254 3.17 4.83 -20.65
#